data_78d39ede1bae4e9ed1cd4516d658cc72
#
_entry.id   78d39ede1bae4e9ed1cd4516d658cc72
#
_cell.length_a   1.000
_cell.length_b   1.000
_cell.length_c   1.000
_cell.angle_alpha   90.00
_cell.angle_beta   90.00
_cell.angle_gamma   90.00
#
_symmetry.space_group_name_H-M   'P 1'
#
loop_
_entity.id
_entity.type
_entity.pdbx_description
1 polymer ?
#
loop_
_entity_poly.entity_id
_entity_poly.type
_entity_poly.pdbx_seq_one_letter_code
_entity_poly.pdbx_strand_id
1 'polypeptide(L)'
;MIEQNKEEKYGAKMVREAVLERFQNRTRHRKYTIEFDCPEFTCICPRSGFPDFATLHIRYVPDEWCVELKSLKLYINKYRDMGVFHEDVVNVIMDDLIQLLNPHEIDIVGDFNVRGNIKTVIKARHAKS
;
A
#
# COMPACT_ATOMS: atom_id res chain seq x y z
N MET A 1 -3.85 -24.63 -31.47
CA MET A 1 -4.11 -23.45 -30.67
C MET A 1 -2.85 -22.61 -30.59
N ILE A 2 -2.94 -21.42 -31.04
CA ILE A 2 -1.79 -20.52 -30.98
C ILE A 2 -1.74 -19.96 -29.57
N GLU A 3 -0.71 -20.34 -28.85
CA GLU A 3 -0.43 -19.75 -27.58
C GLU A 3 -0.13 -18.28 -27.80
N GLN A 4 -0.97 -17.43 -27.26
CA GLN A 4 -0.70 -16.00 -27.31
C GLN A 4 0.38 -15.69 -26.28
N ASN A 5 1.60 -15.60 -26.77
CA ASN A 5 2.69 -15.02 -26.01
C ASN A 5 2.37 -13.55 -25.80
N LYS A 6 1.63 -13.28 -24.75
CA LYS A 6 1.47 -11.91 -24.30
C LYS A 6 2.76 -11.50 -23.62
N GLU A 7 3.60 -10.80 -24.35
CA GLU A 7 4.74 -10.17 -23.73
C GLU A 7 4.24 -9.28 -22.59
N GLU A 8 4.71 -9.57 -21.41
CA GLU A 8 4.44 -8.72 -20.26
C GLU A 8 5.13 -7.38 -20.48
N LYS A 9 4.38 -6.29 -20.31
CA LYS A 9 4.93 -4.95 -20.41
C LYS A 9 5.95 -4.73 -19.31
N TYR A 10 6.96 -3.91 -19.60
CA TYR A 10 8.05 -3.64 -18.66
C TYR A 10 7.55 -3.16 -17.29
N GLY A 11 6.59 -2.23 -17.28
CA GLY A 11 6.02 -1.73 -16.02
C GLY A 11 5.29 -2.82 -15.23
N ALA A 12 4.52 -3.66 -15.90
CA ALA A 12 3.82 -4.78 -15.25
C ALA A 12 4.82 -5.78 -14.66
N LYS A 13 5.90 -6.06 -15.36
CA LYS A 13 6.97 -6.94 -14.88
C LYS A 13 7.63 -6.37 -13.63
N MET A 14 7.94 -5.07 -13.63
CA MET A 14 8.53 -4.40 -12.49
C MET A 14 7.64 -4.48 -11.25
N VAL A 15 6.34 -4.25 -11.43
CA VAL A 15 5.37 -4.36 -10.33
C VAL A 15 5.31 -5.79 -9.79
N ARG A 16 5.25 -6.78 -10.68
CA ARG A 16 5.15 -8.20 -10.28
C ARG A 16 6.39 -8.67 -9.51
N GLU A 17 7.56 -8.18 -9.88
CA GLU A 17 8.83 -8.58 -9.28
C GLU A 17 9.24 -7.72 -8.09
N ALA A 18 8.46 -6.69 -7.78
CA ALA A 18 8.82 -5.72 -6.75
C ALA A 18 8.79 -6.32 -5.35
N VAL A 19 9.79 -5.97 -4.57
CA VAL A 19 9.89 -6.29 -3.15
C VAL A 19 10.07 -4.98 -2.40
N LEU A 20 9.34 -4.82 -1.30
CA LEU A 20 9.51 -3.65 -0.44
C LEU A 20 10.93 -3.59 0.10
N GLU A 21 11.52 -2.41 0.01
CA GLU A 21 12.87 -2.14 0.48
C GLU A 21 12.87 -1.05 1.55
N ARG A 22 13.88 -1.05 2.36
CA ARG A 22 14.05 -0.08 3.43
C ARG A 22 15.47 0.44 3.44
N PHE A 23 15.65 1.61 4.06
CA PHE A 23 16.98 2.17 4.32
C PHE A 23 17.05 2.66 5.75
N GLN A 24 18.27 2.79 6.25
CA GLN A 24 18.50 3.14 7.64
C GLN A 24 18.09 4.58 7.92
N ASN A 25 17.29 4.78 8.97
CA ASN A 25 16.95 6.12 9.45
C ASN A 25 18.17 6.72 10.16
N ARG A 26 18.75 7.75 9.58
CA ARG A 26 19.93 8.42 10.12
C ARG A 26 19.61 9.48 11.17
N THR A 27 18.32 9.71 11.44
CA THR A 27 17.88 10.78 12.36
C THR A 27 17.06 10.17 13.50
N ARG A 28 17.54 9.07 14.08
CA ARG A 28 16.83 8.37 15.15
C ARG A 28 16.72 9.16 16.44
N HIS A 29 17.58 10.15 16.62
CA HIS A 29 17.57 11.00 17.84
C HIS A 29 16.36 11.93 17.92
N ARG A 30 15.57 12.00 16.86
CA ARG A 30 14.38 12.85 16.78
C ARG A 30 13.22 12.03 16.23
N LYS A 31 12.06 12.18 16.84
CA LYS A 31 10.82 11.64 16.29
C LYS A 31 10.27 12.63 15.27
N TYR A 32 10.05 12.15 14.07
CA TYR A 32 9.45 12.92 12.99
C TYR A 32 8.48 12.04 12.22
N THR A 33 7.61 12.66 11.45
CA THR A 33 6.54 11.97 10.74
C THR A 33 6.82 11.95 9.25
N ILE A 34 6.63 10.79 8.62
CA ILE A 34 6.64 10.64 7.18
C ILE A 34 5.21 10.35 6.73
N GLU A 35 4.74 11.06 5.71
CA GLU A 35 3.39 10.90 5.18
C GLU A 35 3.44 10.67 3.67
N PHE A 36 2.64 9.71 3.21
CA PHE A 36 2.45 9.44 1.80
C PHE A 36 0.96 9.50 1.48
N ASP A 37 0.60 10.19 0.41
CA ASP A 37 -0.74 10.17 -0.14
C ASP A 37 -0.68 9.44 -1.47
N CYS A 38 -1.55 8.43 -1.62
CA CYS A 38 -1.65 7.62 -2.83
C CYS A 38 -3.06 7.83 -3.41
N PRO A 39 -3.27 8.89 -4.22
CA PRO A 39 -4.62 9.26 -4.66
C PRO A 39 -5.19 8.38 -5.75
N GLU A 40 -4.38 7.52 -6.35
CA GLU A 40 -4.80 6.64 -7.43
C GLU A 40 -4.77 5.17 -7.04
N PHE A 41 -4.91 4.89 -5.75
CA PHE A 41 -4.93 3.50 -5.31
C PHE A 41 -6.10 2.76 -5.92
N THR A 42 -5.83 1.58 -6.46
CA THR A 42 -6.82 0.74 -7.13
C THR A 42 -6.68 -0.70 -6.67
N CYS A 43 -7.80 -1.35 -6.41
CA CYS A 43 -7.87 -2.80 -6.22
C CYS A 43 -9.16 -3.32 -6.86
N ILE A 44 -9.34 -4.63 -6.90
CA ILE A 44 -10.50 -5.27 -7.54
C ILE A 44 -11.44 -5.77 -6.46
N CYS A 45 -12.73 -5.46 -6.60
CA CYS A 45 -13.74 -6.04 -5.72
C CYS A 45 -13.83 -7.55 -5.97
N PRO A 46 -13.64 -8.41 -4.94
CA PRO A 46 -13.66 -9.85 -5.15
C PRO A 46 -15.01 -10.40 -5.61
N ARG A 47 -16.09 -9.66 -5.34
CA ARG A 47 -17.45 -10.07 -5.67
C ARG A 47 -17.85 -9.67 -7.08
N SER A 48 -17.65 -8.41 -7.44
CA SER A 48 -18.09 -7.86 -8.73
C SER A 48 -17.04 -7.96 -9.82
N GLY A 49 -15.77 -8.02 -9.46
CA GLY A 49 -14.68 -7.93 -10.41
C GLY A 49 -14.42 -6.52 -10.92
N PHE A 50 -15.16 -5.53 -10.44
CA PHE A 50 -14.96 -4.14 -10.82
C PHE A 50 -13.87 -3.49 -9.97
N PRO A 51 -13.15 -2.49 -10.52
CA PRO A 51 -12.13 -1.81 -9.73
C PRO A 51 -12.73 -0.92 -8.65
N ASP A 52 -12.08 -0.90 -7.51
CA ASP A 52 -12.33 0.05 -6.43
C ASP A 52 -11.19 1.06 -6.42
N PHE A 53 -11.54 2.33 -6.28
CA PHE A 53 -10.58 3.43 -6.25
C PHE A 53 -10.56 4.08 -4.88
N ALA A 54 -9.39 4.48 -4.45
CA ALA A 54 -9.22 5.10 -3.14
C ALA A 54 -8.05 6.07 -3.12
N THR A 55 -8.06 6.94 -2.13
CA THR A 55 -6.84 7.62 -1.70
C THR A 55 -6.35 6.91 -0.44
N LEU A 56 -5.13 6.38 -0.49
CA LEU A 56 -4.48 5.89 0.72
C LEU A 56 -3.68 7.01 1.34
N HIS A 57 -3.82 7.18 2.65
CA HIS A 57 -2.98 8.07 3.44
C HIS A 57 -2.18 7.18 4.38
N ILE A 58 -0.86 7.20 4.24
CA ILE A 58 0.06 6.44 5.07
C ILE A 58 0.89 7.42 5.86
N ARG A 59 0.88 7.28 7.18
CA ARG A 59 1.64 8.14 8.09
C ARG A 59 2.38 7.25 9.07
N TYR A 60 3.68 7.48 9.26
CA TYR A 60 4.41 6.75 10.29
C TYR A 60 5.53 7.58 10.90
N VAL A 61 5.93 7.21 12.11
CA VAL A 61 7.08 7.77 12.80
C VAL A 61 8.17 6.72 12.78
N PRO A 62 9.23 6.90 11.98
CA PRO A 62 10.25 5.87 11.82
C PRO A 62 11.09 5.72 13.10
N ASP A 63 11.47 4.47 13.39
CA ASP A 63 12.50 4.17 14.37
C ASP A 63 13.81 3.93 13.62
N GLU A 64 14.19 2.69 13.42
CA GLU A 64 15.46 2.33 12.78
C GLU A 64 15.39 2.41 11.25
N TRP A 65 14.22 2.20 10.66
CA TRP A 65 14.08 2.00 9.22
C TRP A 65 13.07 2.95 8.57
N CYS A 66 13.41 3.41 7.37
CA CYS A 66 12.50 4.12 6.49
C CYS A 66 12.20 3.28 5.26
N VAL A 67 10.98 3.38 4.73
CA VAL A 67 10.62 2.68 3.49
C VAL A 67 11.21 3.40 2.29
N GLU A 68 11.76 2.62 1.35
CA GLU A 68 12.30 3.18 0.11
C GLU A 68 11.15 3.48 -0.86
N LEU A 69 11.10 4.70 -1.37
CA LEU A 69 9.95 5.24 -2.11
C LEU A 69 9.64 4.49 -3.40
N LYS A 70 10.65 4.15 -4.20
CA LYS A 70 10.43 3.44 -5.46
C LYS A 70 9.81 2.06 -5.20
N SER A 71 10.32 1.34 -4.21
CA SER A 71 9.77 0.04 -3.85
C SER A 71 8.35 0.15 -3.35
N LEU A 72 8.03 1.22 -2.61
CA LEU A 72 6.67 1.47 -2.14
C LEU A 72 5.72 1.73 -3.31
N LYS A 73 6.14 2.52 -4.30
CA LYS A 73 5.33 2.78 -5.50
C LYS A 73 4.95 1.47 -6.20
N LEU A 74 5.91 0.61 -6.40
CA LEU A 74 5.69 -0.67 -7.08
C LEU A 74 4.82 -1.59 -6.24
N TYR A 75 5.05 -1.63 -4.94
CA TYR A 75 4.25 -2.41 -4.00
C TYR A 75 2.78 -2.00 -4.03
N ILE A 76 2.51 -0.69 -3.94
CA ILE A 76 1.14 -0.15 -3.96
C ILE A 76 0.45 -0.46 -5.29
N ASN A 77 1.19 -0.36 -6.41
CA ASN A 77 0.61 -0.59 -7.74
C ASN A 77 0.26 -2.04 -8.01
N LYS A 78 0.86 -3.01 -7.31
CA LYS A 78 0.51 -4.42 -7.54
C LYS A 78 -0.92 -4.76 -7.15
N TYR A 79 -1.55 -3.94 -6.31
CA TYR A 79 -2.94 -4.17 -5.89
C TYR A 79 -3.95 -3.90 -7.00
N ARG A 80 -3.55 -3.25 -8.09
CA ARG A 80 -4.44 -2.92 -9.20
C ARG A 80 -5.16 -4.12 -9.79
N ASP A 81 -4.50 -5.28 -9.78
CA ASP A 81 -5.03 -6.51 -10.35
C ASP A 81 -5.39 -7.54 -9.28
N MET A 82 -5.40 -7.15 -8.01
CA MET A 82 -5.67 -8.05 -6.90
C MET A 82 -7.09 -7.92 -6.40
N GLY A 83 -7.79 -9.05 -6.33
CA GLY A 83 -9.11 -9.11 -5.71
C GLY A 83 -8.97 -9.09 -4.19
N VAL A 84 -9.38 -8.01 -3.56
CA VAL A 84 -9.25 -7.84 -2.11
C VAL A 84 -10.32 -6.86 -1.62
N PHE A 85 -10.91 -7.15 -0.46
CA PHE A 85 -11.88 -6.25 0.16
C PHE A 85 -11.19 -5.03 0.77
N HIS A 86 -11.93 -3.91 0.87
CA HIS A 86 -11.42 -2.66 1.45
C HIS A 86 -10.81 -2.88 2.83
N GLU A 87 -11.53 -3.62 3.68
CA GLU A 87 -11.12 -3.91 5.05
C GLU A 87 -9.81 -4.69 5.10
N ASP A 88 -9.65 -5.63 4.17
CA ASP A 88 -8.48 -6.50 4.16
C ASP A 88 -7.25 -5.80 3.60
N VAL A 89 -7.38 -5.05 2.51
CA VAL A 89 -6.21 -4.46 1.84
C VAL A 89 -5.49 -3.45 2.74
N VAL A 90 -6.24 -2.62 3.45
CA VAL A 90 -5.64 -1.62 4.36
C VAL A 90 -4.86 -2.32 5.47
N ASN A 91 -5.42 -3.41 6.01
CA ASN A 91 -4.77 -4.16 7.07
C ASN A 91 -3.56 -4.96 6.58
N VAL A 92 -3.61 -5.52 5.37
CA VAL A 92 -2.46 -6.20 4.77
C VAL A 92 -1.29 -5.23 4.57
N ILE A 93 -1.57 -4.05 4.03
CA ILE A 93 -0.55 -3.01 3.84
C ILE A 93 0.04 -2.61 5.19
N MET A 94 -0.81 -2.43 6.21
CA MET A 94 -0.37 -2.13 7.56
C MET A 94 0.60 -3.19 8.08
N ASP A 95 0.23 -4.46 7.98
CA ASP A 95 1.06 -5.56 8.47
C ASP A 95 2.40 -5.63 7.74
N ASP A 96 2.39 -5.46 6.43
CA ASP A 96 3.62 -5.49 5.63
C ASP A 96 4.57 -4.35 6.02
N LEU A 97 4.04 -3.14 6.24
CA LEU A 97 4.86 -2.00 6.64
C LEU A 97 5.37 -2.12 8.08
N ILE A 98 4.55 -2.66 8.99
CA ILE A 98 5.01 -2.94 10.37
C ILE A 98 6.17 -3.95 10.34
N GLN A 99 6.04 -5.01 9.57
CA GLN A 99 7.08 -6.03 9.47
C GLN A 99 8.37 -5.47 8.89
N LEU A 100 8.25 -4.61 7.88
CA LEU A 100 9.41 -4.00 7.24
C LEU A 100 10.12 -2.99 8.14
N LEU A 101 9.36 -2.14 8.82
CA LEU A 101 9.87 -0.91 9.44
C LEU A 101 9.94 -0.94 10.94
N ASN A 102 9.09 -1.72 11.61
CA ASN A 102 8.90 -1.68 13.07
C ASN A 102 8.86 -0.24 13.60
N PRO A 103 7.95 0.59 13.10
CA PRO A 103 7.94 2.02 13.41
C PRO A 103 7.46 2.28 14.85
N HIS A 104 7.74 3.48 15.37
CA HIS A 104 7.16 3.88 16.65
C HIS A 104 5.63 3.88 16.60
N GLU A 105 5.09 4.43 15.52
CA GLU A 105 3.66 4.40 15.24
C GLU A 105 3.42 4.49 13.75
N ILE A 106 2.27 3.96 13.33
CA ILE A 106 1.84 4.01 11.93
C ILE A 106 0.32 4.07 11.87
N ASP A 107 -0.18 4.92 10.98
CA ASP A 107 -1.61 5.04 10.66
C ASP A 107 -1.77 4.87 9.15
N ILE A 108 -2.79 4.11 8.75
CA ILE A 108 -3.17 4.02 7.35
C ILE A 108 -4.67 4.27 7.24
N VAL A 109 -5.04 5.19 6.33
CA VAL A 109 -6.43 5.48 6.03
C VAL A 109 -6.66 5.14 4.57
N GLY A 110 -7.61 4.25 4.33
CA GLY A 110 -8.12 3.97 2.98
C GLY A 110 -9.42 4.71 2.79
N ASP A 111 -9.37 5.80 2.03
CA ASP A 111 -10.51 6.64 1.72
C ASP A 111 -11.04 6.23 0.35
N PHE A 112 -12.00 5.29 0.34
CA PHE A 112 -12.53 4.70 -0.88
C PHE A 112 -13.60 5.59 -1.50
N ASN A 113 -13.61 5.67 -2.82
CA ASN A 113 -14.61 6.44 -3.56
C ASN A 113 -16.01 5.88 -3.32
N VAL A 114 -17.01 6.73 -3.40
CA VAL A 114 -18.42 6.35 -3.23
C VAL A 114 -18.78 5.26 -4.23
N ARG A 115 -19.41 4.20 -3.72
CA ARG A 115 -19.98 3.12 -4.53
C ARG A 115 -21.34 2.74 -4.00
N GLY A 116 -22.31 2.66 -4.92
CA GLY A 116 -23.67 2.35 -4.53
C GLY A 116 -24.21 3.33 -3.47
N ASN A 117 -23.84 4.59 -3.58
CA ASN A 117 -24.24 5.65 -2.65
C ASN A 117 -23.59 5.55 -1.25
N ILE A 118 -22.58 4.69 -1.08
CA ILE A 118 -21.92 4.52 0.21
C ILE A 118 -20.45 4.92 0.11
N LYS A 119 -20.03 5.80 1.02
CA LYS A 119 -18.64 6.19 1.23
C LYS A 119 -18.03 5.29 2.29
N THR A 120 -16.97 4.59 1.95
CA THR A 120 -16.29 3.70 2.90
C THR A 120 -14.89 4.24 3.22
N VAL A 121 -14.58 4.36 4.50
CA VAL A 121 -13.26 4.77 4.97
C VAL A 121 -12.78 3.72 5.97
N ILE A 122 -11.61 3.16 5.71
CA ILE A 122 -10.97 2.18 6.59
C ILE A 122 -9.77 2.83 7.25
N LYS A 123 -9.72 2.79 8.57
CA LYS A 123 -8.63 3.39 9.35
C LYS A 123 -7.98 2.31 10.20
N ALA A 124 -6.68 2.10 10.02
CA ALA A 124 -5.89 1.19 10.84
C ALA A 124 -4.79 1.96 11.54
N ARG A 125 -4.51 1.59 12.78
CA ARG A 125 -3.52 2.27 13.62
C ARG A 125 -2.73 1.26 14.42
N HIS A 126 -1.42 1.50 14.56
CA HIS A 126 -0.54 0.67 15.37
C HIS A 126 0.55 1.53 16.00
N ALA A 127 0.88 1.21 17.24
CA ALA A 127 2.00 1.82 17.95
C ALA A 127 2.71 0.72 18.74
N LYS A 128 4.05 0.69 18.67
CA LYS A 128 4.81 -0.26 19.47
C LYS A 128 5.03 0.30 20.89
N SER A 129 5.15 -0.61 21.82
CA SER A 129 5.41 -0.25 23.23
C SER A 129 6.85 0.21 23.46
#